data_242b676700bbca104280a8cb3c3e6061
#
_entry.id   242b676700bbca104280a8cb3c3e6061
#
_cell.length_a   1.000
_cell.length_b   1.000
_cell.length_c   1.000
_cell.angle_alpha   90.00
_cell.angle_beta   90.00
_cell.angle_gamma   90.00
#
_symmetry.space_group_name_H-M   'P 1'
#
loop_
_entity.id
_entity.type
_entity.pdbx_description
1 polymer ?
#
loop_
_entity_poly.entity_id
_entity_poly.type
_entity_poly.pdbx_seq_one_letter_code
_entity_poly.pdbx_strand_id
1 'polypeptide(L)'
;MLYSNLNTFMKRLTLIGAFGFTLLAFTSCEQDNRVQGCADPFAINFSPNILVSDDDGTCVYPPEERKALLYKVTATWCPPCGEWGSEVFGEAVDTTKGDAVVMAIHASGDPMHNPMTDNFETDYGVTGYPTIVVNHESDYSSAGGIVTAVKSFVTEEPTVSAISILEIKNNKAIITAQTRWFSEMTGQVYCAIYLLEDGIKEPQASPAGYIADYVHNYVFRTSADGNMFGEAVLNGDAWIGKTENLNYEVELDPSWNQNNLYAVTVLWRVGVDGYEFLNAYYSVKR
;
A
#
# COMPACT_ATOMS: atom_id res chain seq x y z
N MET A 1 91.12 46.34 0.29
CA MET A 1 92.17 45.44 0.83
C MET A 1 91.66 44.01 0.57
N LEU A 2 92.18 43.52 -0.47
CA LEU A 2 93.21 42.45 -0.53
C LEU A 2 92.62 41.09 -0.37
N TYR A 3 92.60 40.48 -1.47
CA TYR A 3 93.23 39.26 -2.02
C TYR A 3 92.56 37.98 -1.61
N SER A 4 92.24 37.09 -2.40
CA SER A 4 92.69 36.48 -3.65
C SER A 4 92.66 34.93 -3.49
N ASN A 5 92.30 34.34 -4.61
CA ASN A 5 92.80 33.08 -5.17
C ASN A 5 92.13 31.77 -4.72
N LEU A 6 91.44 31.18 -5.69
CA LEU A 6 91.89 30.17 -6.67
C LEU A 6 92.36 28.87 -6.04
N ASN A 7 91.59 27.78 -6.27
CA ASN A 7 92.01 26.73 -7.15
C ASN A 7 91.04 25.58 -7.18
N THR A 8 90.65 25.31 -8.38
CA THR A 8 90.19 24.07 -9.02
C THR A 8 90.72 22.79 -8.38
N PHE A 9 89.86 21.85 -8.09
CA PHE A 9 90.13 20.44 -8.46
C PHE A 9 88.82 19.68 -8.71
N MET A 10 88.68 19.17 -9.91
CA MET A 10 87.72 18.16 -10.35
C MET A 10 87.90 16.90 -9.53
N LYS A 11 86.76 16.27 -9.12
CA LYS A 11 86.61 14.81 -9.24
C LYS A 11 85.19 14.34 -8.99
N ARG A 12 84.68 13.80 -10.04
CA ARG A 12 83.86 12.57 -10.14
C ARG A 12 82.50 12.51 -9.43
N LEU A 13 81.54 12.60 -10.31
CA LEU A 13 80.25 11.91 -10.44
C LEU A 13 80.10 10.66 -9.56
N THR A 14 79.11 10.65 -8.66
CA THR A 14 78.44 9.41 -8.25
C THR A 14 76.97 9.72 -8.16
N LEU A 15 76.21 9.29 -9.18
CA LEU A 15 74.75 9.23 -9.23
C LEU A 15 74.33 8.13 -8.25
N ILE A 16 73.69 8.50 -7.13
CA ILE A 16 72.92 7.56 -6.34
C ILE A 16 71.47 7.90 -6.65
N GLY A 17 70.91 7.09 -7.54
CA GLY A 17 69.47 7.09 -7.83
C GLY A 17 68.71 6.62 -6.62
N ALA A 18 68.03 7.54 -5.95
CA ALA A 18 67.00 7.17 -5.00
C ALA A 18 65.76 6.72 -5.78
N PHE A 19 65.64 5.39 -5.94
CA PHE A 19 64.40 4.78 -6.40
C PHE A 19 63.36 4.98 -5.29
N GLY A 20 62.54 5.99 -5.44
CA GLY A 20 61.35 6.18 -4.62
C GLY A 20 60.34 5.07 -4.98
N PHE A 21 60.28 4.07 -4.13
CA PHE A 21 59.24 3.04 -4.19
C PHE A 21 57.93 3.67 -3.69
N THR A 22 57.16 4.25 -4.60
CA THR A 22 55.81 4.68 -4.30
C THR A 22 54.95 3.43 -4.07
N LEU A 23 54.71 3.10 -2.81
CA LEU A 23 53.71 2.11 -2.43
C LEU A 23 52.33 2.66 -2.85
N LEU A 24 51.83 2.29 -4.00
CA LEU A 24 50.42 2.41 -4.35
C LEU A 24 49.65 1.43 -3.44
N ALA A 25 49.15 1.92 -2.34
CA ALA A 25 48.16 1.25 -1.57
C ALA A 25 46.90 1.17 -2.44
N PHE A 26 46.72 0.09 -3.12
CA PHE A 26 45.41 -0.30 -3.68
C PHE A 26 44.51 -0.57 -2.47
N THR A 27 43.73 0.41 -2.05
CA THR A 27 42.55 0.15 -1.25
C THR A 27 41.59 -0.59 -2.18
N SER A 28 41.64 -1.92 -2.17
CA SER A 28 40.57 -2.74 -2.66
C SER A 28 39.35 -2.38 -1.82
N CYS A 29 38.43 -1.58 -2.36
CA CYS A 29 37.05 -1.64 -1.88
C CYS A 29 36.61 -3.07 -2.18
N GLU A 30 36.68 -3.96 -1.22
CA GLU A 30 35.89 -5.19 -1.27
C GLU A 30 34.43 -4.71 -1.37
N GLN A 31 33.84 -4.93 -2.53
CA GLN A 31 32.43 -4.72 -2.74
C GLN A 31 31.75 -5.71 -1.80
N ASP A 32 31.14 -5.22 -0.76
CA ASP A 32 30.39 -6.03 0.20
C ASP A 32 29.19 -6.59 -0.55
N ASN A 33 29.31 -7.85 -1.00
CA ASN A 33 28.28 -8.59 -1.74
C ASN A 33 27.30 -9.27 -0.78
N ARG A 34 27.28 -8.90 0.50
CA ARG A 34 26.30 -9.44 1.44
C ARG A 34 24.91 -8.97 1.03
N VAL A 35 23.98 -9.91 1.01
CA VAL A 35 22.57 -9.62 0.77
C VAL A 35 22.01 -8.96 2.03
N GLN A 36 21.53 -7.73 1.90
CA GLN A 36 20.87 -7.00 2.96
C GLN A 36 19.35 -7.19 2.87
N GLY A 37 18.65 -7.06 3.98
CA GLY A 37 17.20 -7.19 4.06
C GLY A 37 16.71 -7.29 5.51
N CYS A 38 15.45 -7.64 5.69
CA CYS A 38 14.86 -7.80 7.02
C CYS A 38 15.26 -9.14 7.65
N ALA A 39 15.89 -9.10 8.82
CA ALA A 39 16.29 -10.27 9.61
C ALA A 39 15.33 -10.58 10.77
N ASP A 40 14.26 -9.79 10.98
CA ASP A 40 13.29 -10.02 12.04
C ASP A 40 12.23 -11.05 11.60
N PRO A 41 12.11 -12.22 12.28
CA PRO A 41 11.15 -13.26 11.92
C PRO A 41 9.69 -12.86 12.13
N PHE A 42 9.40 -11.75 12.81
CA PHE A 42 8.05 -11.21 13.00
C PHE A 42 7.61 -10.26 11.90
N ALA A 43 8.52 -9.86 11.01
CA ALA A 43 8.20 -9.00 9.88
C ALA A 43 7.63 -9.80 8.71
N ILE A 44 6.69 -9.20 7.97
CA ILE A 44 6.08 -9.82 6.78
C ILE A 44 7.12 -10.11 5.67
N ASN A 45 8.19 -9.31 5.60
CA ASN A 45 9.27 -9.46 4.63
C ASN A 45 10.53 -10.11 5.19
N PHE A 46 10.39 -10.88 6.26
CA PHE A 46 11.49 -11.65 6.83
C PHE A 46 12.16 -12.54 5.79
N SER A 47 13.47 -12.53 5.77
CA SER A 47 14.28 -13.43 4.96
C SER A 47 15.21 -14.26 5.85
N PRO A 48 15.03 -15.59 5.92
CA PRO A 48 15.83 -16.44 6.79
C PRO A 48 17.32 -16.52 6.40
N ASN A 49 17.67 -16.02 5.22
CA ASN A 49 19.04 -15.97 4.71
C ASN A 49 19.79 -14.68 5.08
N ILE A 50 19.10 -13.72 5.71
CA ILE A 50 19.70 -12.46 6.16
C ILE A 50 20.17 -12.65 7.60
N LEU A 51 21.43 -12.34 7.87
CA LEU A 51 21.96 -12.31 9.22
C LEU A 51 21.51 -11.03 9.93
N VAL A 52 21.35 -11.07 11.23
CA VAL A 52 20.98 -9.88 12.04
C VAL A 52 21.96 -8.72 11.82
N SER A 53 23.25 -9.00 11.54
CA SER A 53 24.25 -7.99 11.20
C SER A 53 24.05 -7.32 9.85
N ASP A 54 23.22 -7.92 8.99
CA ASP A 54 22.94 -7.47 7.62
C ASP A 54 21.50 -6.96 7.48
N ASP A 55 20.79 -6.78 8.61
CA ASP A 55 19.49 -6.13 8.68
C ASP A 55 19.65 -4.65 8.24
N ASP A 56 18.89 -4.28 7.23
CA ASP A 56 18.94 -2.95 6.61
C ASP A 56 17.82 -2.01 7.10
N GLY A 57 17.05 -2.46 8.10
CA GLY A 57 15.93 -1.70 8.66
C GLY A 57 14.69 -1.63 7.77
N THR A 58 14.61 -2.48 6.74
CA THR A 58 13.45 -2.53 5.81
C THR A 58 12.33 -3.45 6.29
N CYS A 59 12.35 -3.88 7.54
CA CYS A 59 11.31 -4.73 8.10
C CYS A 59 9.94 -4.04 8.06
N VAL A 60 8.93 -4.76 7.58
CA VAL A 60 7.56 -4.29 7.45
C VAL A 60 6.66 -5.07 8.41
N TYR A 61 5.86 -4.33 9.18
CA TYR A 61 4.93 -4.89 10.16
C TYR A 61 3.53 -4.29 9.99
N PRO A 62 2.46 -5.01 10.38
CA PRO A 62 1.14 -4.38 10.53
C PRO A 62 1.22 -3.18 11.47
N PRO A 63 0.79 -1.98 11.01
CA PRO A 63 0.90 -0.76 11.82
C PRO A 63 -0.05 -0.77 13.02
N GLU A 64 0.40 -0.18 14.15
CA GLU A 64 -0.43 0.01 15.35
C GLU A 64 -1.16 1.35 15.27
N GLU A 65 -1.98 1.49 14.25
CA GLU A 65 -2.85 2.65 14.03
C GLU A 65 -4.12 2.22 13.30
N ARG A 66 -5.16 3.05 13.32
CA ARG A 66 -6.39 2.83 12.56
C ARG A 66 -6.44 3.71 11.33
N LYS A 67 -6.94 3.14 10.24
CA LYS A 67 -7.37 3.89 9.05
C LYS A 67 -8.81 3.52 8.73
N ALA A 68 -9.59 4.51 8.36
CA ALA A 68 -10.95 4.27 7.89
C ALA A 68 -10.94 3.69 6.47
N LEU A 69 -12.05 3.06 6.08
CA LEU A 69 -12.34 2.72 4.69
C LEU A 69 -13.39 3.71 4.18
N LEU A 70 -12.98 4.58 3.26
CA LEU A 70 -13.86 5.52 2.57
C LEU A 70 -14.12 4.99 1.17
N TYR A 71 -15.35 4.64 0.85
CA TYR A 71 -15.66 4.20 -0.50
C TYR A 71 -16.96 4.79 -1.04
N LYS A 72 -17.05 4.81 -2.35
CA LYS A 72 -18.29 5.19 -3.06
C LYS A 72 -18.76 4.05 -3.93
N VAL A 73 -20.07 3.88 -3.98
CA VAL A 73 -20.74 3.08 -5.02
C VAL A 73 -21.23 4.05 -6.07
N THR A 74 -20.83 3.83 -7.32
CA THR A 74 -20.94 4.81 -8.42
C THR A 74 -21.19 4.11 -9.75
N ALA A 75 -21.45 4.88 -10.81
CA ALA A 75 -21.48 4.37 -12.17
C ALA A 75 -21.18 5.48 -13.18
N THR A 76 -20.58 5.12 -14.30
CA THR A 76 -20.30 6.03 -15.43
C THR A 76 -21.57 6.61 -16.06
N TRP A 77 -22.66 5.86 -16.07
CA TRP A 77 -23.95 6.26 -16.59
C TRP A 77 -24.81 7.07 -15.61
N CYS A 78 -24.35 7.31 -14.38
CA CYS A 78 -25.07 7.99 -13.30
C CYS A 78 -24.79 9.50 -13.31
N PRO A 79 -25.73 10.38 -13.71
CA PRO A 79 -25.47 11.84 -13.75
C PRO A 79 -25.13 12.46 -12.40
N PRO A 80 -25.83 12.16 -11.28
CA PRO A 80 -25.44 12.68 -9.95
C PRO A 80 -24.05 12.26 -9.51
N CYS A 81 -23.56 11.10 -10.00
CA CYS A 81 -22.20 10.61 -9.69
C CYS A 81 -21.12 11.48 -10.32
N GLY A 82 -21.38 12.05 -11.50
CA GLY A 82 -20.46 12.98 -12.18
C GLY A 82 -20.61 14.44 -11.78
N GLU A 83 -21.47 14.74 -10.82
CA GLU A 83 -21.71 16.08 -10.28
C GLU A 83 -21.41 16.09 -8.76
N TRP A 84 -22.43 16.18 -7.91
CA TRP A 84 -22.26 16.33 -6.48
C TRP A 84 -21.51 15.16 -5.83
N GLY A 85 -21.71 13.93 -6.34
CA GLY A 85 -21.03 12.75 -5.81
C GLY A 85 -19.52 12.79 -5.99
N SER A 86 -19.03 13.25 -7.16
CA SER A 86 -17.59 13.40 -7.40
C SER A 86 -16.99 14.56 -6.62
N GLU A 87 -17.73 15.66 -6.44
CA GLU A 87 -17.28 16.83 -5.66
C GLU A 87 -17.15 16.48 -4.17
N VAL A 88 -18.22 15.95 -3.56
CA VAL A 88 -18.25 15.58 -2.14
C VAL A 88 -17.19 14.52 -1.82
N PHE A 89 -17.12 13.48 -2.66
CA PHE A 89 -16.13 12.41 -2.45
C PHE A 89 -14.71 12.91 -2.63
N GLY A 90 -14.44 13.70 -3.65
CA GLY A 90 -13.10 14.27 -3.92
C GLY A 90 -12.62 15.17 -2.78
N GLU A 91 -13.47 16.09 -2.29
CA GLU A 91 -13.15 16.95 -1.13
C GLU A 91 -12.86 16.12 0.14
N ALA A 92 -13.69 15.08 0.38
CA ALA A 92 -13.48 14.19 1.53
C ALA A 92 -12.15 13.42 1.42
N VAL A 93 -11.83 12.85 0.25
CA VAL A 93 -10.57 12.13 -0.01
C VAL A 93 -9.37 13.05 0.23
N ASP A 94 -9.40 14.28 -0.31
CA ASP A 94 -8.29 15.22 -0.16
C ASP A 94 -8.08 15.62 1.31
N THR A 95 -9.18 15.79 2.06
CA THR A 95 -9.13 16.22 3.47
C THR A 95 -8.74 15.09 4.43
N THR A 96 -9.07 13.84 4.07
CA THR A 96 -8.76 12.65 4.90
C THR A 96 -7.53 11.89 4.42
N LYS A 97 -6.73 12.51 3.56
CA LYS A 97 -5.51 11.89 3.02
C LYS A 97 -4.59 11.42 4.14
N GLY A 98 -4.26 10.12 4.10
CA GLY A 98 -3.45 9.46 5.14
C GLY A 98 -4.26 8.84 6.27
N ASP A 99 -5.52 9.22 6.48
CA ASP A 99 -6.40 8.66 7.51
C ASP A 99 -7.39 7.61 6.96
N ALA A 100 -7.63 7.62 5.66
CA ALA A 100 -8.52 6.66 5.03
C ALA A 100 -7.85 5.90 3.89
N VAL A 101 -8.23 4.65 3.74
CA VAL A 101 -8.10 3.86 2.51
C VAL A 101 -9.31 4.16 1.65
N VAL A 102 -9.08 4.42 0.37
CA VAL A 102 -10.12 4.89 -0.56
C VAL A 102 -10.41 3.82 -1.61
N MET A 103 -11.70 3.59 -1.92
CA MET A 103 -12.15 2.64 -2.93
C MET A 103 -13.36 3.17 -3.71
N ALA A 104 -13.51 2.78 -4.96
CA ALA A 104 -14.70 3.03 -5.78
C ALA A 104 -15.23 1.71 -6.34
N ILE A 105 -16.49 1.43 -6.05
CA ILE A 105 -17.23 0.29 -6.56
C ILE A 105 -18.13 0.78 -7.68
N HIS A 106 -18.04 0.12 -8.84
CA HIS A 106 -18.89 0.43 -9.99
C HIS A 106 -20.04 -0.52 -10.10
N ALA A 107 -21.25 0.02 -10.20
CA ALA A 107 -22.52 -0.71 -10.22
C ALA A 107 -22.72 -1.53 -11.50
N SER A 108 -23.67 -2.44 -11.46
CA SER A 108 -24.03 -3.29 -12.59
C SER A 108 -24.35 -2.47 -13.85
N GLY A 109 -23.88 -2.95 -15.00
CA GLY A 109 -24.01 -2.27 -16.30
C GLY A 109 -22.93 -1.20 -16.56
N ASP A 110 -21.99 -1.01 -15.65
CA ASP A 110 -20.83 -0.15 -15.83
C ASP A 110 -19.64 -0.92 -16.44
N PRO A 111 -18.82 -0.32 -17.34
CA PRO A 111 -17.62 -0.98 -17.89
C PRO A 111 -16.61 -1.45 -16.84
N MET A 112 -16.61 -0.84 -15.66
CA MET A 112 -15.69 -1.15 -14.54
C MET A 112 -16.36 -2.00 -13.46
N HIS A 113 -17.60 -2.47 -13.69
CA HIS A 113 -18.33 -3.33 -12.76
C HIS A 113 -17.61 -4.67 -12.55
N ASN A 114 -17.61 -5.15 -11.32
CA ASN A 114 -17.23 -6.50 -10.95
C ASN A 114 -18.38 -7.17 -10.21
N PRO A 115 -18.91 -8.33 -10.69
CA PRO A 115 -20.06 -9.01 -10.07
C PRO A 115 -19.86 -9.40 -8.59
N MET A 116 -18.62 -9.46 -8.13
CA MET A 116 -18.29 -9.72 -6.73
C MET A 116 -18.85 -8.64 -5.79
N THR A 117 -19.02 -7.41 -6.30
CA THR A 117 -19.52 -6.28 -5.52
C THR A 117 -21.04 -6.23 -5.36
N ASP A 118 -21.79 -7.04 -6.13
CA ASP A 118 -23.26 -7.03 -6.08
C ASP A 118 -23.78 -7.43 -4.69
N ASN A 119 -23.16 -8.41 -4.05
CA ASN A 119 -23.50 -8.80 -2.69
C ASN A 119 -23.14 -7.72 -1.67
N PHE A 120 -22.00 -7.03 -1.88
CA PHE A 120 -21.56 -5.94 -1.04
C PHE A 120 -22.55 -4.75 -1.08
N GLU A 121 -23.07 -4.41 -2.28
CA GLU A 121 -24.12 -3.40 -2.42
C GLU A 121 -25.39 -3.79 -1.65
N THR A 122 -25.76 -5.07 -1.71
CA THR A 122 -26.93 -5.61 -1.02
C THR A 122 -26.73 -5.58 0.50
N ASP A 123 -25.60 -6.04 1.00
CA ASP A 123 -25.30 -6.15 2.43
C ASP A 123 -25.26 -4.77 3.13
N TYR A 124 -24.85 -3.73 2.40
CA TYR A 124 -24.83 -2.35 2.91
C TYR A 124 -26.03 -1.50 2.47
N GLY A 125 -27.07 -2.13 1.94
CA GLY A 125 -28.36 -1.48 1.64
C GLY A 125 -28.25 -0.36 0.61
N VAL A 126 -27.38 -0.49 -0.39
CA VAL A 126 -27.26 0.49 -1.47
C VAL A 126 -28.51 0.48 -2.32
N THR A 127 -29.27 1.59 -2.30
CA THR A 127 -30.55 1.74 -3.02
C THR A 127 -30.47 2.75 -4.16
N GLY A 128 -29.33 3.40 -4.35
CA GLY A 128 -29.14 4.43 -5.39
C GLY A 128 -27.68 4.87 -5.51
N TYR A 129 -27.42 5.71 -6.51
CA TYR A 129 -26.05 6.16 -6.81
C TYR A 129 -26.00 7.69 -6.96
N PRO A 130 -24.91 8.35 -6.47
CA PRO A 130 -23.85 7.74 -5.69
C PRO A 130 -24.28 7.43 -4.26
N THR A 131 -23.75 6.34 -3.68
CA THR A 131 -23.77 6.09 -2.24
C THR A 131 -22.33 6.21 -1.73
N ILE A 132 -22.12 7.01 -0.68
CA ILE A 132 -20.80 7.17 -0.04
C ILE A 132 -20.86 6.52 1.33
N VAL A 133 -19.86 5.70 1.63
CA VAL A 133 -19.79 4.89 2.84
C VAL A 133 -18.47 5.15 3.54
N VAL A 134 -18.53 5.28 4.87
CA VAL A 134 -17.35 5.28 5.74
C VAL A 134 -17.42 4.03 6.61
N ASN A 135 -16.40 3.17 6.49
CA ASN A 135 -16.31 1.88 7.16
C ASN A 135 -17.46 0.93 6.74
N HIS A 136 -18.58 0.94 7.46
CA HIS A 136 -19.78 0.16 7.17
C HIS A 136 -21.06 1.03 7.32
N GLU A 137 -20.90 2.35 7.50
CA GLU A 137 -22.03 3.28 7.59
C GLU A 137 -22.21 4.03 6.27
N SER A 138 -23.43 4.07 5.75
CA SER A 138 -23.84 4.76 4.53
C SER A 138 -24.54 6.08 4.81
N ASP A 139 -25.06 6.74 3.77
CA ASP A 139 -25.87 7.97 3.80
C ASP A 139 -25.11 9.27 4.00
N TYR A 140 -23.85 9.32 3.63
CA TYR A 140 -23.09 10.56 3.62
C TYR A 140 -23.36 11.38 2.35
N SER A 141 -23.86 12.61 2.53
CA SER A 141 -24.14 13.56 1.45
C SER A 141 -23.30 14.83 1.52
N SER A 142 -22.38 14.94 2.48
CA SER A 142 -21.49 16.08 2.63
C SER A 142 -20.07 15.68 2.99
N ALA A 143 -19.09 16.36 2.43
CA ALA A 143 -17.67 16.12 2.74
C ALA A 143 -17.37 16.32 4.24
N GLY A 144 -17.96 17.33 4.88
CA GLY A 144 -17.78 17.58 6.31
C GLY A 144 -18.26 16.42 7.20
N GLY A 145 -19.38 15.77 6.86
CA GLY A 145 -19.87 14.58 7.55
C GLY A 145 -18.90 13.40 7.42
N ILE A 146 -18.44 13.14 6.20
CA ILE A 146 -17.44 12.09 5.90
C ILE A 146 -16.14 12.33 6.68
N VAL A 147 -15.60 13.55 6.61
CA VAL A 147 -14.36 13.93 7.30
C VAL A 147 -14.50 13.73 8.81
N THR A 148 -15.64 14.12 9.39
CA THR A 148 -15.91 13.93 10.82
C THR A 148 -15.90 12.45 11.19
N ALA A 149 -16.57 11.59 10.41
CA ALA A 149 -16.63 10.15 10.66
C ALA A 149 -15.24 9.52 10.56
N VAL A 150 -14.47 9.82 9.51
CA VAL A 150 -13.09 9.34 9.33
C VAL A 150 -12.20 9.77 10.49
N LYS A 151 -12.18 11.07 10.81
CA LYS A 151 -11.33 11.61 11.89
C LYS A 151 -11.69 11.04 13.27
N SER A 152 -12.98 10.84 13.55
CA SER A 152 -13.40 10.18 14.79
C SER A 152 -12.90 8.74 14.87
N PHE A 153 -13.01 7.99 13.78
CA PHE A 153 -12.62 6.57 13.74
C PHE A 153 -11.13 6.36 14.01
N VAL A 154 -10.26 7.19 13.43
CA VAL A 154 -8.80 7.02 13.54
C VAL A 154 -8.21 7.49 14.86
N THR A 155 -9.01 8.07 15.77
CA THR A 155 -8.54 8.45 17.10
C THR A 155 -8.44 7.30 18.09
N GLU A 156 -9.06 6.18 17.78
CA GLU A 156 -9.06 4.99 18.67
C GLU A 156 -7.90 4.08 18.35
N GLU A 157 -7.42 3.35 19.36
CA GLU A 157 -6.38 2.33 19.19
C GLU A 157 -6.90 1.12 18.39
N PRO A 158 -6.09 0.52 17.51
CA PRO A 158 -6.48 -0.65 16.76
C PRO A 158 -6.56 -1.90 17.64
N THR A 159 -7.62 -2.68 17.49
CA THR A 159 -7.67 -4.04 18.03
C THR A 159 -6.81 -4.98 17.19
N VAL A 160 -6.88 -4.83 15.88
CA VAL A 160 -6.15 -5.61 14.88
C VAL A 160 -5.80 -4.73 13.71
N SER A 161 -4.65 -4.99 13.10
CA SER A 161 -4.25 -4.38 11.84
C SER A 161 -3.69 -5.43 10.88
N ALA A 162 -3.63 -5.06 9.62
CA ALA A 162 -3.05 -5.90 8.57
C ALA A 162 -2.29 -5.04 7.57
N ILE A 163 -1.25 -5.60 6.99
CA ILE A 163 -0.53 -5.00 5.86
C ILE A 163 -0.22 -6.07 4.83
N SER A 164 -0.11 -5.67 3.58
CA SER A 164 0.36 -6.55 2.52
C SER A 164 1.52 -5.95 1.73
N ILE A 165 2.27 -6.84 1.09
CA ILE A 165 3.27 -6.51 0.09
C ILE A 165 2.75 -7.03 -1.24
N LEU A 166 2.73 -6.15 -2.25
CA LEU A 166 2.34 -6.46 -3.62
C LEU A 166 3.55 -6.43 -4.54
N GLU A 167 3.82 -7.53 -5.23
CA GLU A 167 4.73 -7.62 -6.36
C GLU A 167 3.94 -7.96 -7.62
N ILE A 168 4.14 -7.22 -8.72
CA ILE A 168 3.54 -7.54 -10.01
C ILE A 168 4.61 -8.09 -10.92
N LYS A 169 4.43 -9.35 -11.35
CA LYS A 169 5.39 -10.07 -12.18
C LYS A 169 4.70 -11.09 -13.08
N ASN A 170 5.11 -11.15 -14.33
CA ASN A 170 4.59 -12.12 -15.30
C ASN A 170 3.05 -12.12 -15.42
N ASN A 171 2.43 -10.97 -15.44
CA ASN A 171 0.98 -10.77 -15.48
C ASN A 171 0.24 -11.33 -14.26
N LYS A 172 0.90 -11.41 -13.12
CA LYS A 172 0.34 -11.86 -11.85
C LYS A 172 0.60 -10.84 -10.76
N ALA A 173 -0.35 -10.70 -9.84
CA ALA A 173 -0.14 -10.06 -8.55
C ALA A 173 0.25 -11.14 -7.53
N ILE A 174 1.45 -11.03 -6.98
CA ILE A 174 1.96 -11.86 -5.90
C ILE A 174 1.81 -11.05 -4.63
N ILE A 175 1.02 -11.56 -3.69
CA ILE A 175 0.64 -10.82 -2.49
C ILE A 175 0.98 -11.66 -1.27
N THR A 176 1.75 -11.07 -0.36
CA THR A 176 1.95 -11.59 0.99
C THR A 176 1.31 -10.61 1.96
N ALA A 177 0.47 -11.09 2.88
CA ALA A 177 -0.15 -10.26 3.89
C ALA A 177 0.05 -10.84 5.29
N GLN A 178 0.04 -9.98 6.29
CA GLN A 178 0.12 -10.36 7.69
C GLN A 178 -0.88 -9.53 8.51
N THR A 179 -1.61 -10.19 9.39
CA THR A 179 -2.41 -9.55 10.44
C THR A 179 -1.65 -9.57 11.75
N ARG A 180 -1.92 -8.59 12.63
CA ARG A 180 -1.42 -8.55 14.01
C ARG A 180 -2.47 -7.97 14.93
N TRP A 181 -2.67 -8.64 16.08
CA TRP A 181 -3.56 -8.19 17.14
C TRP A 181 -2.82 -7.36 18.19
N PHE A 182 -3.38 -6.20 18.52
CA PHE A 182 -2.86 -5.26 19.52
C PHE A 182 -3.64 -5.31 20.84
N SER A 183 -4.83 -5.90 20.82
CA SER A 183 -5.62 -6.19 22.01
C SER A 183 -6.25 -7.58 21.93
N GLU A 184 -6.73 -8.09 23.07
CA GLU A 184 -7.50 -9.34 23.10
C GLU A 184 -8.84 -9.15 22.41
N MET A 185 -9.29 -10.18 21.70
CA MET A 185 -10.56 -10.19 20.98
C MET A 185 -11.07 -11.63 20.88
N THR A 186 -12.38 -11.78 20.89
CA THR A 186 -13.07 -13.06 20.59
C THR A 186 -14.04 -12.84 19.47
N GLY A 187 -14.11 -13.80 18.53
CA GLY A 187 -15.06 -13.78 17.41
C GLY A 187 -14.49 -14.31 16.11
N GLN A 188 -15.09 -13.89 15.01
CA GLN A 188 -14.62 -14.22 13.66
C GLN A 188 -14.14 -12.95 12.97
N VAL A 189 -12.89 -12.99 12.48
CA VAL A 189 -12.29 -11.91 11.70
C VAL A 189 -11.86 -12.44 10.35
N TYR A 190 -12.13 -11.65 9.34
CA TYR A 190 -11.78 -11.91 7.95
C TYR A 190 -10.83 -10.84 7.44
N CYS A 191 -9.93 -11.22 6.56
CA CYS A 191 -9.00 -10.32 5.89
C CYS A 191 -9.21 -10.42 4.39
N ALA A 192 -9.72 -9.35 3.79
CA ALA A 192 -9.84 -9.20 2.36
C ALA A 192 -8.65 -8.40 1.82
N ILE A 193 -8.19 -8.76 0.62
CA ILE A 193 -7.17 -7.99 -0.10
C ILE A 193 -7.73 -7.64 -1.46
N TYR A 194 -7.99 -6.35 -1.67
CA TYR A 194 -8.53 -5.86 -2.93
C TYR A 194 -7.43 -5.32 -3.83
N LEU A 195 -7.49 -5.65 -5.10
CA LEU A 195 -6.74 -4.98 -6.15
C LEU A 195 -7.56 -3.81 -6.67
N LEU A 196 -6.96 -2.64 -6.68
CA LEU A 196 -7.55 -1.39 -7.15
C LEU A 196 -6.71 -0.83 -8.31
N GLU A 197 -7.35 -0.06 -9.18
CA GLU A 197 -6.68 0.59 -10.31
C GLU A 197 -7.03 2.07 -10.37
N ASP A 198 -6.00 2.89 -10.62
CA ASP A 198 -6.14 4.32 -10.86
C ASP A 198 -5.99 4.68 -12.33
N GLY A 199 -6.51 5.85 -12.71
CA GLY A 199 -6.24 6.45 -14.01
C GLY A 199 -7.02 5.85 -15.18
N ILE A 200 -8.16 5.21 -14.93
CA ILE A 200 -8.99 4.63 -15.98
C ILE A 200 -9.79 5.75 -16.65
N LYS A 201 -9.67 5.84 -17.96
CA LYS A 201 -10.38 6.85 -18.76
C LYS A 201 -11.65 6.25 -19.35
N GLU A 202 -12.78 6.66 -18.79
CA GLU A 202 -14.11 6.34 -19.30
C GLU A 202 -15.01 7.57 -19.17
N PRO A 203 -15.89 7.86 -20.16
CA PRO A 203 -16.80 9.00 -20.07
C PRO A 203 -17.72 8.88 -18.86
N GLN A 204 -17.91 9.96 -18.13
CA GLN A 204 -18.80 10.04 -16.97
C GLN A 204 -20.02 10.89 -17.30
N ALA A 205 -21.22 10.36 -17.09
CA ALA A 205 -22.44 11.12 -17.20
C ALA A 205 -22.52 12.22 -16.11
N SER A 206 -23.02 13.39 -16.49
CA SER A 206 -23.38 14.48 -15.58
C SER A 206 -24.71 15.09 -16.02
N PRO A 207 -25.39 15.91 -15.23
CA PRO A 207 -26.59 16.63 -15.66
C PRO A 207 -26.37 17.54 -16.87
N ALA A 208 -25.14 17.99 -17.08
CA ALA A 208 -24.77 18.83 -18.22
C ALA A 208 -24.38 18.02 -19.48
N GLY A 209 -24.39 16.68 -19.40
CA GLY A 209 -23.95 15.75 -20.45
C GLY A 209 -22.78 14.90 -20.02
N TYR A 210 -22.09 14.27 -21.00
CA TYR A 210 -20.96 13.42 -20.70
C TYR A 210 -19.66 14.23 -20.60
N ILE A 211 -18.86 13.91 -19.55
CA ILE A 211 -17.49 14.38 -19.38
C ILE A 211 -16.59 13.34 -20.06
N ALA A 212 -16.15 13.63 -21.29
CA ALA A 212 -15.50 12.65 -22.16
C ALA A 212 -14.14 12.14 -21.65
N ASP A 213 -13.36 13.03 -21.02
CA ASP A 213 -12.00 12.71 -20.54
C ASP A 213 -11.96 12.49 -19.01
N TYR A 214 -13.06 11.96 -18.44
CA TYR A 214 -13.10 11.70 -17.01
C TYR A 214 -12.13 10.59 -16.62
N VAL A 215 -11.43 10.79 -15.50
CA VAL A 215 -10.45 9.83 -14.98
C VAL A 215 -11.00 9.21 -13.70
N HIS A 216 -11.24 7.91 -13.73
CA HIS A 216 -11.68 7.14 -12.58
C HIS A 216 -10.46 6.62 -11.82
N ASN A 217 -10.46 6.81 -10.49
CA ASN A 217 -9.43 6.35 -9.57
C ASN A 217 -10.05 5.49 -8.47
N TYR A 218 -9.22 4.72 -7.79
CA TYR A 218 -9.60 3.83 -6.69
C TYR A 218 -10.54 2.69 -7.09
N VAL A 219 -10.58 2.35 -8.39
CA VAL A 219 -11.54 1.41 -8.94
C VAL A 219 -11.25 0.00 -8.48
N PHE A 220 -12.24 -0.63 -7.82
CA PHE A 220 -12.16 -2.03 -7.42
C PHE A 220 -12.09 -2.94 -8.66
N ARG A 221 -11.07 -3.80 -8.70
CA ARG A 221 -10.87 -4.76 -9.79
C ARG A 221 -11.20 -6.18 -9.38
N THR A 222 -10.70 -6.63 -8.24
CA THR A 222 -10.96 -7.96 -7.70
C THR A 222 -10.53 -8.09 -6.25
N SER A 223 -10.98 -9.14 -5.56
CA SER A 223 -10.38 -9.62 -4.31
C SER A 223 -9.40 -10.75 -4.60
N ALA A 224 -8.32 -10.83 -3.83
CA ALA A 224 -7.25 -11.79 -4.04
C ALA A 224 -7.68 -13.26 -3.89
N ASP A 225 -8.66 -13.53 -3.03
CA ASP A 225 -9.22 -14.88 -2.79
C ASP A 225 -10.56 -15.14 -3.53
N GLY A 226 -11.04 -14.17 -4.30
CA GLY A 226 -12.32 -14.27 -5.00
C GLY A 226 -13.55 -14.07 -4.10
N ASN A 227 -13.37 -13.60 -2.86
CA ASN A 227 -14.43 -13.32 -1.89
C ASN A 227 -14.37 -11.84 -1.46
N MET A 228 -15.53 -11.17 -1.44
CA MET A 228 -15.58 -9.75 -1.09
C MET A 228 -15.14 -9.47 0.35
N PHE A 229 -15.40 -10.34 1.28
CA PHE A 229 -14.98 -10.18 2.67
C PHE A 229 -13.67 -10.90 3.01
N GLY A 230 -13.07 -11.60 2.05
CA GLY A 230 -11.81 -12.29 2.23
C GLY A 230 -11.91 -13.62 2.95
N GLU A 231 -10.78 -14.14 3.45
CA GLU A 231 -10.74 -15.39 4.21
C GLU A 231 -10.62 -15.16 5.73
N ALA A 232 -11.06 -16.17 6.50
CA ALA A 232 -11.04 -16.09 7.95
C ALA A 232 -9.60 -16.14 8.50
N VAL A 233 -9.20 -15.11 9.23
CA VAL A 233 -7.91 -15.00 9.94
C VAL A 233 -8.06 -15.21 11.46
N LEU A 234 -9.28 -15.20 11.96
CA LEU A 234 -9.61 -15.56 13.33
C LEU A 234 -10.96 -16.28 13.40
N ASN A 235 -11.01 -17.36 14.17
CA ASN A 235 -12.24 -18.03 14.57
C ASN A 235 -12.07 -18.49 16.03
N GLY A 236 -12.50 -17.67 16.99
CA GLY A 236 -12.31 -17.87 18.41
C GLY A 236 -11.53 -16.73 19.07
N ASP A 237 -10.51 -17.04 19.86
CA ASP A 237 -9.78 -16.08 20.69
C ASP A 237 -8.47 -15.61 20.04
N ALA A 238 -8.21 -14.32 20.14
CA ALA A 238 -6.93 -13.71 19.85
C ALA A 238 -6.33 -13.05 21.08
N TRP A 239 -5.02 -13.08 21.18
CA TRP A 239 -4.22 -12.43 22.22
C TRP A 239 -3.30 -11.37 21.59
N ILE A 240 -2.79 -10.47 22.44
CA ILE A 240 -1.86 -9.43 22.01
C ILE A 240 -0.61 -10.06 21.37
N GLY A 241 -0.28 -9.63 20.18
CA GLY A 241 0.86 -10.12 19.40
C GLY A 241 0.59 -11.34 18.54
N LYS A 242 -0.64 -11.93 18.59
CA LYS A 242 -1.03 -12.95 17.60
C LYS A 242 -0.89 -12.39 16.19
N THR A 243 -0.39 -13.21 15.28
CA THR A 243 -0.26 -12.89 13.82
C THR A 243 -0.81 -14.05 12.99
N GLU A 244 -1.35 -13.74 11.83
CA GLU A 244 -1.69 -14.70 10.78
C GLU A 244 -1.14 -14.20 9.45
N ASN A 245 -0.66 -15.12 8.60
CA ASN A 245 -0.07 -14.81 7.31
C ASN A 245 -0.93 -15.36 6.18
N LEU A 246 -1.09 -14.57 5.13
CA LEU A 246 -1.83 -14.89 3.92
C LEU A 246 -0.91 -14.75 2.71
N ASN A 247 -1.09 -15.63 1.70
CA ASN A 247 -0.33 -15.57 0.46
C ASN A 247 -1.26 -15.84 -0.72
N TYR A 248 -1.22 -14.96 -1.72
CA TYR A 248 -2.04 -15.08 -2.91
C TYR A 248 -1.22 -14.89 -4.18
N GLU A 249 -1.66 -15.55 -5.23
CA GLU A 249 -1.22 -15.32 -6.59
C GLU A 249 -2.47 -15.12 -7.45
N VAL A 250 -2.63 -13.91 -7.99
CA VAL A 250 -3.80 -13.50 -8.76
C VAL A 250 -3.40 -13.25 -10.20
N GLU A 251 -4.03 -13.94 -11.15
CA GLU A 251 -3.88 -13.64 -12.57
C GLU A 251 -4.52 -12.28 -12.87
N LEU A 252 -3.77 -11.40 -13.52
CA LEU A 252 -4.24 -10.08 -13.86
C LEU A 252 -4.96 -10.08 -15.21
N ASP A 253 -6.08 -9.39 -15.30
CA ASP A 253 -6.74 -9.17 -16.59
C ASP A 253 -5.82 -8.35 -17.50
N PRO A 254 -5.59 -8.78 -18.76
CA PRO A 254 -4.73 -8.08 -19.70
C PRO A 254 -5.15 -6.64 -20.03
N SER A 255 -6.42 -6.28 -19.78
CA SER A 255 -6.93 -4.92 -19.97
C SER A 255 -6.53 -3.96 -18.86
N TRP A 256 -6.06 -4.45 -17.69
CA TRP A 256 -5.69 -3.60 -16.58
C TRP A 256 -4.29 -3.01 -16.76
N ASN A 257 -4.14 -1.75 -16.36
CA ASN A 257 -2.82 -1.11 -16.36
C ASN A 257 -2.05 -1.49 -15.10
N GLN A 258 -1.14 -2.46 -15.22
CA GLN A 258 -0.38 -3.01 -14.11
C GLN A 258 0.47 -1.96 -13.35
N ASN A 259 0.86 -0.85 -14.01
CA ASN A 259 1.59 0.23 -13.35
C ASN A 259 0.71 1.03 -12.39
N ASN A 260 -0.60 1.04 -12.64
CA ASN A 260 -1.59 1.77 -11.87
C ASN A 260 -2.32 0.88 -10.85
N LEU A 261 -2.01 -0.43 -10.84
CA LEU A 261 -2.55 -1.36 -9.84
C LEU A 261 -1.84 -1.19 -8.50
N TYR A 262 -2.62 -1.28 -7.45
CA TYR A 262 -2.16 -1.39 -6.07
C TYR A 262 -3.14 -2.26 -5.28
N ALA A 263 -2.75 -2.68 -4.07
CA ALA A 263 -3.62 -3.47 -3.24
C ALA A 263 -3.94 -2.74 -1.93
N VAL A 264 -5.06 -3.11 -1.34
CA VAL A 264 -5.47 -2.70 0.01
C VAL A 264 -5.87 -3.92 0.80
N THR A 265 -5.48 -3.97 2.07
CA THR A 265 -5.93 -4.96 3.05
C THR A 265 -7.09 -4.36 3.84
N VAL A 266 -8.17 -5.11 4.00
CA VAL A 266 -9.34 -4.70 4.77
C VAL A 266 -9.73 -5.80 5.74
N LEU A 267 -9.91 -5.43 7.00
CA LEU A 267 -10.28 -6.34 8.07
C LEU A 267 -11.75 -6.16 8.44
N TRP A 268 -12.46 -7.27 8.46
CA TRP A 268 -13.87 -7.38 8.78
C TRP A 268 -14.08 -8.31 9.96
N ARG A 269 -15.04 -8.03 10.83
CA ARG A 269 -15.54 -9.01 11.80
C ARG A 269 -16.98 -9.37 11.50
N VAL A 270 -17.40 -10.56 11.86
CA VAL A 270 -18.82 -10.95 11.81
C VAL A 270 -19.51 -10.33 13.00
N GLY A 271 -20.44 -9.42 12.74
CA GLY A 271 -21.34 -8.80 13.70
C GLY A 271 -22.72 -9.46 13.69
N VAL A 272 -23.67 -8.83 14.36
CA VAL A 272 -25.08 -9.31 14.42
C VAL A 272 -25.80 -9.11 13.10
N ASP A 273 -25.53 -7.99 12.44
CA ASP A 273 -26.23 -7.55 11.22
C ASP A 273 -25.37 -7.71 9.95
N GLY A 274 -24.30 -8.53 10.00
CA GLY A 274 -23.39 -8.72 8.87
C GLY A 274 -21.93 -8.44 9.22
N TYR A 275 -21.17 -8.03 8.21
CA TYR A 275 -19.75 -7.70 8.40
C TYR A 275 -19.57 -6.26 8.88
N GLU A 276 -18.80 -6.09 9.94
CA GLU A 276 -18.40 -4.81 10.50
C GLU A 276 -16.94 -4.53 10.20
N PHE A 277 -16.64 -3.32 9.78
CA PHE A 277 -15.28 -2.89 9.47
C PHE A 277 -14.42 -2.74 10.74
N LEU A 278 -13.16 -3.19 10.67
CA LEU A 278 -12.20 -3.06 11.75
C LEU A 278 -11.03 -2.13 11.42
N ASN A 279 -10.38 -2.32 10.28
CA ASN A 279 -9.22 -1.54 9.87
C ASN A 279 -8.90 -1.75 8.38
N ALA A 280 -8.12 -0.85 7.76
CA ALA A 280 -7.64 -1.03 6.40
C ALA A 280 -6.26 -0.39 6.20
N TYR A 281 -5.49 -0.93 5.24
CA TYR A 281 -4.18 -0.38 4.87
C TYR A 281 -3.86 -0.56 3.39
N TYR A 282 -3.17 0.42 2.83
CA TYR A 282 -2.55 0.26 1.52
C TYR A 282 -1.37 -0.71 1.60
N SER A 283 -1.20 -1.54 0.57
CA SER A 283 -0.05 -2.42 0.45
C SER A 283 1.25 -1.65 0.20
N VAL A 284 2.36 -2.23 0.62
CA VAL A 284 3.69 -1.83 0.14
C VAL A 284 3.88 -2.43 -1.25
N LYS A 285 4.11 -1.61 -2.27
CA LYS A 285 4.40 -2.07 -3.64
C LYS A 285 5.91 -2.25 -3.82
N ARG A 286 6.34 -3.36 -4.38
CA ARG A 286 7.74 -3.70 -4.72
C ARG A 286 7.94 -3.88 -6.20
#